data_2cde8b7a5f926427c9b2f113d82306fc
#
_entry.id   2cde8b7a5f926427c9b2f113d82306fc
#
_cell.length_a   1.000
_cell.length_b   1.000
_cell.length_c   1.000
_cell.angle_alpha   90.00
_cell.angle_beta   90.00
_cell.angle_gamma   90.00
#
_symmetry.space_group_name_H-M   'P 1'
#
loop_
_entity.id
_entity.type
_entity.pdbx_description
1 polymer ?
#
loop_
_entity_poly.entity_id
_entity_poly.type
_entity_poly.pdbx_seq_one_letter_code
_entity_poly.pdbx_strand_id
1 'polypeptide(L)'
;EKLAQEGKLSADELQEIKHIHEKYPIAITDSANRTVMIYKPITSIIIQLTSAYEPIWVLGAQDKVIAVTTTAQEEYSWLPGIMEKAPVGAYKDIDVEKIIDLKPDIVLASVSSINTKGLDKQLEPSGIATIGVEFVELERFESELTNMARILEKDEKGEEFISWRNGYLTSIQNRTGEISPKIRVYGEWAHEKWATGGKTSAIQSVITAAGGENIIGDLDKYWIVLDPEAVMSKNPQVIFLACWSDMLGLTGYSIESPDKADAFLNDAYNRTGLKETDAAKDQRIFIIDAGGVLSSCRSFIATLDCAKRFYPEQFKDVNPEEVNREYFQNWIGVPYKGIWSYPQAI
;
A
#
# COMPACT_ATOMS: atom_id res chain seq x y z
N GLU A 1 9.88 -21.57 37.14
CA GLU A 1 9.60 -21.15 38.51
C GLU A 1 10.71 -21.63 39.48
N LYS A 2 11.07 -22.93 39.48
CA LYS A 2 12.13 -23.47 40.37
C LYS A 2 13.47 -22.78 40.16
N LEU A 3 13.90 -22.50 38.91
CA LEU A 3 15.16 -21.81 38.63
C LEU A 3 15.16 -20.35 39.12
N ALA A 4 14.00 -19.68 39.11
CA ALA A 4 13.86 -18.33 39.65
C ALA A 4 13.92 -18.35 41.19
N GLN A 5 13.31 -19.33 41.82
CA GLN A 5 13.42 -19.53 43.32
C GLN A 5 14.86 -19.86 43.75
N GLU A 6 15.63 -20.51 42.89
CA GLU A 6 17.05 -20.82 43.13
C GLU A 6 17.99 -19.65 42.76
N GLY A 7 17.45 -18.47 42.34
CA GLY A 7 18.25 -17.31 41.96
C GLY A 7 19.01 -17.48 40.62
N LYS A 8 18.64 -18.49 39.83
CA LYS A 8 19.26 -18.78 38.51
C LYS A 8 18.59 -18.08 37.37
N LEU A 9 17.42 -17.46 37.59
CA LEU A 9 16.68 -16.61 36.66
C LEU A 9 16.22 -15.37 37.41
N SER A 10 16.33 -14.22 36.77
CA SER A 10 15.70 -12.98 37.23
C SER A 10 14.18 -13.05 37.13
N ALA A 11 13.47 -12.13 37.77
CA ALA A 11 12.02 -12.03 37.66
C ALA A 11 11.60 -11.69 36.23
N ASP A 12 12.37 -10.84 35.52
CA ASP A 12 12.11 -10.42 34.14
C ASP A 12 12.27 -11.59 33.15
N GLU A 13 13.37 -12.38 33.30
CA GLU A 13 13.58 -13.59 32.49
C GLU A 13 12.46 -14.62 32.67
N LEU A 14 11.99 -14.78 33.92
CA LEU A 14 10.86 -15.68 34.18
C LEU A 14 9.57 -15.18 33.55
N GLN A 15 9.33 -13.87 33.57
CA GLN A 15 8.16 -13.28 32.94
C GLN A 15 8.21 -13.41 31.42
N GLU A 16 9.37 -13.20 30.81
CA GLU A 16 9.59 -13.41 29.38
C GLU A 16 9.36 -14.87 28.97
N ILE A 17 9.90 -15.84 29.72
CA ILE A 17 9.66 -17.26 29.43
C ILE A 17 8.17 -17.61 29.55
N LYS A 18 7.43 -17.07 30.51
CA LYS A 18 5.99 -17.29 30.65
C LYS A 18 5.25 -16.69 29.46
N HIS A 19 5.56 -15.47 29.07
CA HIS A 19 4.97 -14.81 27.92
C HIS A 19 5.18 -15.63 26.62
N ILE A 20 6.41 -16.09 26.38
CA ILE A 20 6.71 -16.94 25.22
C ILE A 20 5.90 -18.24 25.27
N HIS A 21 5.83 -18.89 26.43
CA HIS A 21 5.12 -20.16 26.55
C HIS A 21 3.59 -20.02 26.36
N GLU A 22 3.02 -18.90 26.76
CA GLU A 22 1.58 -18.64 26.66
C GLU A 22 1.18 -18.19 25.26
N LYS A 23 2.03 -17.43 24.57
CA LYS A 23 1.70 -16.77 23.29
C LYS A 23 2.17 -17.54 22.05
N TYR A 24 3.27 -18.26 22.17
CA TYR A 24 3.90 -18.93 21.02
C TYR A 24 3.74 -20.46 21.06
N PRO A 25 3.72 -21.16 19.91
CA PRO A 25 3.90 -20.60 18.57
C PRO A 25 2.66 -19.88 18.04
N ILE A 26 2.89 -18.83 17.24
CA ILE A 26 1.83 -18.16 16.46
C ILE A 26 1.84 -18.72 15.05
N ALA A 27 0.70 -19.19 14.57
CA ALA A 27 0.49 -19.59 13.18
C ALA A 27 -0.21 -18.48 12.42
N ILE A 28 0.31 -18.11 11.25
CA ILE A 28 -0.33 -17.21 10.30
C ILE A 28 -0.41 -17.86 8.92
N THR A 29 -1.42 -17.49 8.13
CA THR A 29 -1.44 -17.77 6.69
C THR A 29 -0.95 -16.53 5.97
N ASP A 30 0.16 -16.62 5.26
CA ASP A 30 0.75 -15.52 4.51
C ASP A 30 0.07 -15.29 3.15
N SER A 31 0.46 -14.23 2.44
CA SER A 31 -0.15 -13.88 1.14
C SER A 31 0.22 -14.85 0.02
N ALA A 32 1.23 -15.73 0.22
CA ALA A 32 1.53 -16.86 -0.66
C ALA A 32 0.70 -18.12 -0.32
N ASN A 33 -0.31 -18.01 0.57
CA ASN A 33 -1.14 -19.10 1.09
C ASN A 33 -0.33 -20.20 1.80
N ARG A 34 0.78 -19.84 2.45
CA ARG A 34 1.59 -20.76 3.25
C ARG A 34 1.28 -20.56 4.72
N THR A 35 1.29 -21.64 5.50
CA THR A 35 1.30 -21.53 6.96
C THR A 35 2.72 -21.26 7.44
N VAL A 36 2.93 -20.11 8.07
CA VAL A 36 4.21 -19.73 8.69
C VAL A 36 4.06 -19.77 10.20
N MET A 37 4.98 -20.49 10.85
CA MET A 37 5.00 -20.64 12.31
C MET A 37 6.05 -19.73 12.93
N ILE A 38 5.65 -18.89 13.86
CA ILE A 38 6.52 -17.99 14.63
C ILE A 38 6.65 -18.55 16.04
N TYR A 39 7.85 -18.93 16.44
CA TYR A 39 8.11 -19.65 17.70
C TYR A 39 8.57 -18.76 18.86
N LYS A 40 8.88 -17.49 18.59
CA LYS A 40 9.39 -16.52 19.58
C LYS A 40 9.03 -15.10 19.17
N PRO A 41 9.10 -14.12 20.08
CA PRO A 41 8.93 -12.70 19.73
C PRO A 41 9.87 -12.28 18.59
N ILE A 42 9.33 -11.52 17.64
CA ILE A 42 10.10 -10.94 16.54
C ILE A 42 10.79 -9.68 17.03
N THR A 43 12.11 -9.64 16.89
CA THR A 43 12.96 -8.52 17.29
C THR A 43 13.71 -7.89 16.13
N SER A 44 13.84 -8.61 15.00
CA SER A 44 14.57 -8.16 13.83
C SER A 44 13.88 -8.53 12.53
N ILE A 45 13.64 -7.50 11.71
CA ILE A 45 12.89 -7.60 10.45
C ILE A 45 13.74 -7.01 9.32
N ILE A 46 13.75 -7.69 8.18
CA ILE A 46 14.17 -7.11 6.90
C ILE A 46 12.94 -7.02 6.00
N ILE A 47 12.74 -5.88 5.34
CA ILE A 47 11.63 -5.65 4.44
C ILE A 47 12.15 -5.56 3.01
N GLN A 48 11.70 -6.50 2.15
CA GLN A 48 12.03 -6.50 0.73
C GLN A 48 10.95 -5.78 -0.09
N LEU A 49 9.66 -5.97 0.22
CA LEU A 49 8.55 -5.42 -0.55
C LEU A 49 8.25 -3.96 -0.16
N THR A 50 8.18 -3.05 -1.15
CA THR A 50 7.96 -1.62 -0.91
C THR A 50 6.62 -1.30 -0.25
N SER A 51 5.54 -1.99 -0.60
CA SER A 51 4.21 -1.80 0.01
C SER A 51 4.12 -2.20 1.49
N ALA A 52 5.13 -2.91 2.03
CA ALA A 52 5.15 -3.35 3.43
C ALA A 52 5.75 -2.33 4.41
N TYR A 53 6.39 -1.26 3.92
CA TYR A 53 7.04 -0.29 4.81
C TYR A 53 6.03 0.50 5.64
N GLU A 54 5.07 1.17 5.01
CA GLU A 54 4.07 1.96 5.72
C GLU A 54 3.30 1.13 6.77
N PRO A 55 2.83 -0.11 6.50
CA PRO A 55 2.20 -0.96 7.50
C PRO A 55 3.03 -1.18 8.77
N ILE A 56 4.33 -1.40 8.63
CA ILE A 56 5.22 -1.61 9.79
C ILE A 56 5.38 -0.32 10.60
N TRP A 57 5.45 0.85 9.94
CA TRP A 57 5.50 2.16 10.62
C TRP A 57 4.16 2.49 11.28
N VAL A 58 3.04 2.23 10.62
CA VAL A 58 1.70 2.40 11.19
C VAL A 58 1.52 1.56 12.48
N LEU A 59 2.06 0.34 12.51
CA LEU A 59 2.05 -0.51 13.69
C LEU A 59 3.03 -0.04 14.79
N GLY A 60 3.87 0.98 14.52
CA GLY A 60 4.90 1.42 15.47
C GLY A 60 5.96 0.35 15.73
N ALA A 61 6.32 -0.45 14.70
CA ALA A 61 7.31 -1.52 14.78
C ALA A 61 8.60 -1.24 13.99
N GLN A 62 8.84 0.03 13.62
CA GLN A 62 10.02 0.48 12.86
C GLN A 62 11.35 0.26 13.59
N ASP A 63 11.33 0.17 14.92
CA ASP A 63 12.48 -0.16 15.76
C ASP A 63 12.99 -1.59 15.51
N LYS A 64 12.09 -2.51 15.15
CA LYS A 64 12.41 -3.89 14.82
C LYS A 64 13.01 -4.04 13.40
N VAL A 65 12.88 -3.04 12.53
CA VAL A 65 13.45 -3.07 11.18
C VAL A 65 14.94 -2.82 11.24
N ILE A 66 15.75 -3.82 10.85
CA ILE A 66 17.22 -3.73 10.88
C ILE A 66 17.84 -3.40 9.52
N ALA A 67 17.16 -3.75 8.42
CA ALA A 67 17.60 -3.45 7.08
C ALA A 67 16.43 -3.29 6.10
N VAL A 68 16.67 -2.56 5.01
CA VAL A 68 15.68 -2.16 4.00
C VAL A 68 16.30 -2.24 2.60
N THR A 69 15.48 -2.17 1.56
CA THR A 69 15.99 -2.05 0.19
C THR A 69 16.44 -0.63 -0.12
N THR A 70 17.40 -0.47 -1.05
CA THR A 70 17.80 0.85 -1.57
C THR A 70 16.62 1.57 -2.23
N THR A 71 15.76 0.82 -2.94
CA THR A 71 14.51 1.33 -3.51
C THR A 71 13.62 1.99 -2.44
N ALA A 72 13.53 1.39 -1.27
CA ALA A 72 12.73 1.97 -0.19
C ALA A 72 13.37 3.25 0.40
N GLN A 73 14.69 3.32 0.48
CA GLN A 73 15.37 4.54 0.91
C GLN A 73 15.16 5.70 -0.07
N GLU A 74 15.01 5.40 -1.36
CA GLU A 74 14.71 6.40 -2.39
C GLU A 74 13.24 6.85 -2.33
N GLU A 75 12.30 5.90 -2.29
CA GLU A 75 10.85 6.18 -2.37
C GLU A 75 10.26 6.66 -1.03
N TYR A 76 10.75 6.13 0.09
CA TYR A 76 10.20 6.35 1.44
C TYR A 76 11.17 7.10 2.35
N SER A 77 12.08 7.93 1.79
CA SER A 77 13.06 8.72 2.57
C SER A 77 12.44 9.57 3.69
N TRP A 78 11.15 9.81 3.60
CA TRP A 78 10.35 10.56 4.58
C TRP A 78 9.88 9.72 5.78
N LEU A 79 9.98 8.38 5.73
CA LEU A 79 9.67 7.53 6.89
C LEU A 79 10.75 7.68 7.97
N PRO A 80 10.37 7.91 9.24
CA PRO A 80 11.33 8.12 10.32
C PRO A 80 12.34 6.96 10.44
N GLY A 81 13.62 7.30 10.40
CA GLY A 81 14.72 6.35 10.61
C GLY A 81 15.03 5.41 9.44
N ILE A 82 14.32 5.47 8.31
CA ILE A 82 14.54 4.54 7.18
C ILE A 82 15.92 4.70 6.55
N MET A 83 16.42 5.94 6.46
CA MET A 83 17.74 6.24 5.89
C MET A 83 18.92 5.73 6.74
N GLU A 84 18.65 5.43 8.00
CA GLU A 84 19.64 4.90 8.97
C GLU A 84 19.76 3.37 8.91
N LYS A 85 18.81 2.71 8.23
CA LYS A 85 18.78 1.25 8.13
C LYS A 85 19.82 0.74 7.11
N ALA A 86 20.37 -0.43 7.35
CA ALA A 86 21.31 -1.05 6.43
C ALA A 86 20.63 -1.39 5.08
N PRO A 87 21.21 -1.03 3.92
CA PRO A 87 20.67 -1.45 2.64
C PRO A 87 20.97 -2.93 2.34
N VAL A 88 19.99 -3.67 1.79
CA VAL A 88 20.12 -5.07 1.37
C VAL A 88 19.84 -5.28 -0.12
N GLY A 89 20.33 -4.36 -0.96
CA GLY A 89 20.10 -4.36 -2.40
C GLY A 89 18.79 -3.68 -2.82
N ALA A 90 18.48 -3.72 -4.11
CA ALA A 90 17.25 -3.15 -4.65
C ALA A 90 16.07 -4.12 -4.50
N TYR A 91 14.82 -3.61 -4.60
CA TYR A 91 13.61 -4.44 -4.53
C TYR A 91 13.65 -5.68 -5.45
N LYS A 92 14.12 -5.52 -6.69
CA LYS A 92 14.19 -6.60 -7.69
C LYS A 92 15.46 -7.43 -7.62
N ASP A 93 16.48 -6.93 -6.94
CA ASP A 93 17.83 -7.53 -6.85
C ASP A 93 18.34 -7.44 -5.41
N ILE A 94 17.76 -8.29 -4.55
CA ILE A 94 18.07 -8.31 -3.12
C ILE A 94 19.34 -9.11 -2.85
N ASP A 95 20.17 -8.61 -1.94
CA ASP A 95 21.42 -9.25 -1.51
C ASP A 95 21.12 -10.32 -0.43
N VAL A 96 20.98 -11.56 -0.89
CA VAL A 96 20.67 -12.72 -0.02
C VAL A 96 21.80 -13.02 0.97
N GLU A 97 23.08 -12.88 0.54
CA GLU A 97 24.22 -13.12 1.42
C GLU A 97 24.24 -12.15 2.57
N LYS A 98 23.97 -10.87 2.29
CA LYS A 98 23.87 -9.84 3.32
C LYS A 98 22.69 -10.06 4.27
N ILE A 99 21.57 -10.56 3.79
CA ILE A 99 20.44 -10.94 4.66
C ILE A 99 20.86 -12.06 5.61
N ILE A 100 21.54 -13.09 5.12
CA ILE A 100 22.03 -14.20 5.93
C ILE A 100 23.02 -13.72 7.00
N ASP A 101 23.92 -12.82 6.66
CA ASP A 101 24.90 -12.24 7.59
C ASP A 101 24.24 -11.40 8.68
N LEU A 102 23.15 -10.68 8.35
CA LEU A 102 22.38 -9.85 9.31
C LEU A 102 21.51 -10.69 10.26
N LYS A 103 21.23 -11.96 9.93
CA LYS A 103 20.47 -12.92 10.75
C LYS A 103 19.15 -12.35 11.30
N PRO A 104 18.25 -11.83 10.46
CA PRO A 104 16.94 -11.37 10.93
C PRO A 104 16.10 -12.54 11.44
N ASP A 105 15.13 -12.26 12.32
CA ASP A 105 14.12 -13.24 12.69
C ASP A 105 13.19 -13.55 11.51
N ILE A 106 12.81 -12.50 10.76
CA ILE A 106 11.95 -12.63 9.59
C ILE A 106 12.37 -11.71 8.44
N VAL A 107 12.01 -12.13 7.22
CA VAL A 107 12.05 -11.31 6.01
C VAL A 107 10.62 -11.16 5.46
N LEU A 108 10.13 -9.94 5.32
CA LEU A 108 8.90 -9.64 4.61
C LEU A 108 9.18 -9.51 3.12
N ALA A 109 8.62 -10.40 2.31
CA ALA A 109 8.92 -10.50 0.90
C ALA A 109 7.65 -10.55 0.03
N SER A 110 7.76 -10.10 -1.23
CA SER A 110 6.66 -10.25 -2.17
C SER A 110 6.38 -11.73 -2.47
N VAL A 111 5.11 -12.06 -2.72
CA VAL A 111 4.70 -13.41 -3.16
C VAL A 111 5.46 -13.82 -4.43
N SER A 112 5.72 -12.88 -5.34
CA SER A 112 6.53 -13.13 -6.54
C SER A 112 7.97 -13.55 -6.20
N SER A 113 8.63 -12.89 -5.25
CA SER A 113 10.00 -13.26 -4.82
C SER A 113 10.05 -14.65 -4.20
N ILE A 114 9.00 -15.06 -3.50
CA ILE A 114 8.87 -16.41 -2.95
C ILE A 114 8.62 -17.44 -4.05
N ASN A 115 7.55 -17.25 -4.83
CA ASN A 115 7.07 -18.27 -5.78
C ASN A 115 7.96 -18.41 -7.01
N THR A 116 8.56 -17.32 -7.50
CA THR A 116 9.35 -17.33 -8.73
C THR A 116 10.85 -17.35 -8.50
N LYS A 117 11.35 -16.71 -7.45
CA LYS A 117 12.78 -16.63 -7.15
C LYS A 117 13.22 -17.61 -6.06
N GLY A 118 12.28 -18.21 -5.32
CA GLY A 118 12.55 -19.13 -4.24
C GLY A 118 13.33 -18.51 -3.09
N LEU A 119 13.06 -17.25 -2.75
CA LEU A 119 13.74 -16.53 -1.68
C LEU A 119 13.62 -17.26 -0.34
N ASP A 120 12.46 -17.82 -0.05
CA ASP A 120 12.20 -18.63 1.14
C ASP A 120 13.16 -19.83 1.23
N LYS A 121 13.35 -20.57 0.12
CA LYS A 121 14.26 -21.74 0.06
C LYS A 121 15.72 -21.36 0.20
N GLN A 122 16.09 -20.15 -0.20
CA GLN A 122 17.45 -19.64 -0.04
C GLN A 122 17.76 -19.25 1.41
N LEU A 123 16.75 -18.76 2.16
CA LEU A 123 16.91 -18.30 3.53
C LEU A 123 16.65 -19.37 4.60
N GLU A 124 15.81 -20.37 4.28
CA GLU A 124 15.45 -21.48 5.18
C GLU A 124 16.65 -22.22 5.79
N PRO A 125 17.75 -22.57 5.05
CA PRO A 125 18.91 -23.24 5.63
C PRO A 125 19.62 -22.45 6.73
N SER A 126 19.43 -21.12 6.76
CA SER A 126 19.99 -20.21 7.77
C SER A 126 19.03 -19.97 8.94
N GLY A 127 17.87 -20.65 8.95
CA GLY A 127 16.86 -20.51 10.01
C GLY A 127 16.07 -19.20 9.94
N ILE A 128 16.11 -18.49 8.83
CA ILE A 128 15.40 -17.20 8.61
C ILE A 128 14.03 -17.49 8.05
N ALA A 129 12.98 -17.08 8.76
CA ALA A 129 11.62 -17.21 8.28
C ALA A 129 11.29 -16.13 7.23
N THR A 130 10.65 -16.53 6.13
CA THR A 130 10.17 -15.61 5.10
C THR A 130 8.66 -15.57 5.12
N ILE A 131 8.09 -14.37 5.23
CA ILE A 131 6.64 -14.14 5.23
C ILE A 131 6.27 -13.42 3.92
N GLY A 132 5.38 -14.03 3.15
CA GLY A 132 4.81 -13.44 1.94
C GLY A 132 3.79 -12.37 2.30
N VAL A 133 3.98 -11.17 1.77
CA VAL A 133 3.05 -10.04 1.94
C VAL A 133 2.86 -9.34 0.60
N GLU A 134 1.72 -8.67 0.42
CA GLU A 134 1.44 -7.87 -0.78
C GLU A 134 0.97 -6.45 -0.42
N PHE A 135 0.03 -6.31 0.50
CA PHE A 135 -0.59 -5.02 0.90
C PHE A 135 -1.12 -4.18 -0.27
N VAL A 136 -1.45 -4.80 -1.38
CA VAL A 136 -1.90 -4.10 -2.60
C VAL A 136 -3.41 -4.12 -2.73
N GLU A 137 -4.04 -5.26 -2.45
CA GLU A 137 -5.48 -5.41 -2.60
C GLU A 137 -6.23 -4.84 -1.38
N LEU A 138 -7.18 -3.95 -1.65
CA LEU A 138 -7.95 -3.25 -0.62
C LEU A 138 -8.68 -4.23 0.32
N GLU A 139 -9.18 -5.34 -0.23
CA GLU A 139 -9.95 -6.37 0.47
C GLU A 139 -9.07 -7.27 1.36
N ARG A 140 -7.81 -7.48 0.98
CA ARG A 140 -6.87 -8.33 1.72
C ARG A 140 -6.05 -7.59 2.77
N PHE A 141 -5.99 -6.27 2.66
CA PHE A 141 -5.18 -5.42 3.52
C PHE A 141 -5.44 -5.65 5.01
N GLU A 142 -6.71 -5.77 5.40
CA GLU A 142 -7.08 -5.99 6.81
C GLU A 142 -6.50 -7.29 7.36
N SER A 143 -6.63 -8.39 6.64
CA SER A 143 -6.09 -9.68 7.06
C SER A 143 -4.56 -9.69 7.11
N GLU A 144 -3.90 -9.03 6.17
CA GLU A 144 -2.44 -8.92 6.15
C GLU A 144 -1.94 -8.04 7.31
N LEU A 145 -2.59 -6.90 7.58
CA LEU A 145 -2.22 -6.04 8.70
C LEU A 145 -2.47 -6.73 10.06
N THR A 146 -3.59 -7.44 10.20
CA THR A 146 -3.90 -8.21 11.41
C THR A 146 -2.84 -9.28 11.67
N ASN A 147 -2.40 -10.00 10.63
CA ASN A 147 -1.32 -10.97 10.77
C ASN A 147 -0.01 -10.31 11.22
N MET A 148 0.35 -9.16 10.62
CA MET A 148 1.55 -8.41 11.02
C MET A 148 1.42 -7.89 12.45
N ALA A 149 0.30 -7.29 12.82
CA ALA A 149 0.05 -6.80 14.16
C ALA A 149 0.21 -7.92 15.21
N ARG A 150 -0.37 -9.09 14.94
CA ARG A 150 -0.30 -10.25 15.82
C ARG A 150 1.12 -10.76 16.06
N ILE A 151 1.91 -10.96 14.98
CA ILE A 151 3.27 -11.48 15.12
C ILE A 151 4.26 -10.46 15.66
N LEU A 152 3.96 -9.16 15.54
CA LEU A 152 4.76 -8.06 16.05
C LEU A 152 4.32 -7.57 17.44
N GLU A 153 3.27 -8.19 18.00
CA GLU A 153 2.68 -7.83 19.31
C GLU A 153 2.17 -6.38 19.34
N LYS A 154 1.48 -5.99 18.24
CA LYS A 154 0.91 -4.66 18.01
C LYS A 154 -0.61 -4.74 17.74
N ASP A 155 -1.29 -5.73 18.33
CA ASP A 155 -2.71 -6.03 18.06
C ASP A 155 -3.59 -4.78 18.21
N GLU A 156 -3.48 -4.06 19.34
CA GLU A 156 -4.27 -2.86 19.63
C GLU A 156 -4.07 -1.76 18.55
N LYS A 157 -2.81 -1.56 18.13
CA LYS A 157 -2.50 -0.55 17.11
C LYS A 157 -3.01 -0.96 15.73
N GLY A 158 -2.96 -2.24 15.41
CA GLY A 158 -3.54 -2.81 14.20
C GLY A 158 -5.07 -2.64 14.16
N GLU A 159 -5.77 -2.98 15.24
CA GLU A 159 -7.22 -2.82 15.37
C GLU A 159 -7.65 -1.35 15.28
N GLU A 160 -6.92 -0.44 15.92
CA GLU A 160 -7.16 1.01 15.86
C GLU A 160 -7.09 1.52 14.41
N PHE A 161 -6.02 1.15 13.67
CA PHE A 161 -5.86 1.56 12.28
C PHE A 161 -6.93 0.96 11.36
N ILE A 162 -7.21 -0.33 11.50
CA ILE A 162 -8.24 -1.02 10.73
C ILE A 162 -9.62 -0.38 10.96
N SER A 163 -9.96 -0.08 12.21
CA SER A 163 -11.20 0.58 12.56
C SER A 163 -11.32 1.98 11.93
N TRP A 164 -10.26 2.78 12.01
CA TRP A 164 -10.20 4.11 11.40
C TRP A 164 -10.39 4.05 9.88
N ARG A 165 -9.62 3.19 9.20
CA ARG A 165 -9.72 2.92 7.76
C ARG A 165 -11.13 2.47 7.36
N ASN A 166 -11.67 1.47 8.05
CA ASN A 166 -12.96 0.85 7.73
C ASN A 166 -14.13 1.82 7.94
N GLY A 167 -14.01 2.78 8.84
CA GLY A 167 -14.96 3.88 8.99
C GLY A 167 -15.16 4.66 7.69
N TYR A 168 -14.08 5.01 6.99
CA TYR A 168 -14.15 5.68 5.70
C TYR A 168 -14.71 4.78 4.59
N LEU A 169 -14.25 3.54 4.49
CA LEU A 169 -14.74 2.62 3.46
C LEU A 169 -16.25 2.33 3.62
N THR A 170 -16.71 2.15 4.85
CA THR A 170 -18.15 1.97 5.14
C THR A 170 -18.94 3.23 4.78
N SER A 171 -18.40 4.42 5.08
CA SER A 171 -19.03 5.69 4.69
C SER A 171 -19.15 5.82 3.17
N ILE A 172 -18.11 5.43 2.42
CA ILE A 172 -18.16 5.45 0.95
C ILE A 172 -19.24 4.49 0.45
N GLN A 173 -19.25 3.25 0.94
CA GLN A 173 -20.24 2.24 0.53
C GLN A 173 -21.67 2.69 0.81
N ASN A 174 -21.93 3.29 1.98
CA ASN A 174 -23.26 3.78 2.35
C ASN A 174 -23.74 4.93 1.45
N ARG A 175 -22.82 5.77 0.95
CA ARG A 175 -23.14 6.92 0.09
C ARG A 175 -23.26 6.55 -1.39
N THR A 176 -22.57 5.49 -1.85
CA THR A 176 -22.47 5.16 -3.28
C THR A 176 -23.12 3.83 -3.66
N GLY A 177 -23.43 2.97 -2.68
CA GLY A 177 -23.85 1.59 -2.92
C GLY A 177 -25.12 1.45 -3.76
N GLU A 178 -26.10 2.33 -3.55
CA GLU A 178 -27.39 2.32 -4.25
C GLU A 178 -27.42 3.18 -5.52
N ILE A 179 -26.33 3.88 -5.85
CA ILE A 179 -26.30 4.73 -7.05
C ILE A 179 -26.32 3.86 -8.30
N SER A 180 -27.27 4.14 -9.20
CA SER A 180 -27.40 3.48 -10.48
C SER A 180 -27.97 4.46 -11.52
N PRO A 181 -27.43 4.50 -12.76
CA PRO A 181 -26.22 3.79 -13.19
C PRO A 181 -24.97 4.33 -12.49
N LYS A 182 -23.94 3.49 -12.39
CA LYS A 182 -22.64 3.89 -11.86
C LYS A 182 -21.89 4.73 -12.89
N ILE A 183 -21.04 5.64 -12.40
CA ILE A 183 -20.18 6.46 -13.23
C ILE A 183 -19.10 5.60 -13.92
N ARG A 184 -18.91 5.78 -15.24
CA ARG A 184 -17.89 5.08 -16.01
C ARG A 184 -16.53 5.73 -15.79
N VAL A 185 -15.56 4.93 -15.37
CA VAL A 185 -14.23 5.40 -15.00
C VAL A 185 -13.15 4.67 -15.80
N TYR A 186 -12.14 5.40 -16.23
CA TYR A 186 -10.92 4.88 -16.79
C TYR A 186 -9.73 5.26 -15.90
N GLY A 187 -9.03 4.28 -15.39
CA GLY A 187 -7.75 4.48 -14.71
C GLY A 187 -6.59 4.12 -15.63
N GLU A 188 -5.63 5.02 -15.80
CA GLU A 188 -4.46 4.81 -16.64
C GLU A 188 -3.17 4.84 -15.80
N TRP A 189 -2.24 3.95 -16.09
CA TRP A 189 -0.89 4.02 -15.56
C TRP A 189 -0.12 5.12 -16.30
N ALA A 190 0.13 6.24 -15.63
CA ALA A 190 0.60 7.48 -16.25
C ALA A 190 1.93 7.37 -17.02
N HIS A 191 2.78 6.40 -16.68
CA HIS A 191 4.09 6.19 -17.33
C HIS A 191 4.00 5.45 -18.69
N GLU A 192 2.85 4.83 -18.99
CA GLU A 192 2.62 4.13 -20.24
C GLU A 192 1.22 4.46 -20.76
N LYS A 193 1.14 5.26 -21.83
CA LYS A 193 -0.14 5.67 -22.41
C LYS A 193 -1.00 4.47 -22.77
N TRP A 194 -2.28 4.54 -22.40
CA TRP A 194 -3.30 3.50 -22.59
C TRP A 194 -3.11 2.23 -21.76
N ALA A 195 -2.06 2.16 -20.95
CA ALA A 195 -1.90 1.06 -20.01
C ALA A 195 -2.86 1.23 -18.83
N THR A 196 -3.53 0.14 -18.46
CA THR A 196 -4.57 0.14 -17.43
C THR A 196 -4.60 -1.22 -16.72
N GLY A 197 -5.49 -1.35 -15.74
CA GLY A 197 -5.72 -2.59 -15.02
C GLY A 197 -7.18 -3.02 -15.03
N GLY A 198 -7.42 -4.30 -15.31
CA GLY A 198 -8.72 -4.95 -15.22
C GLY A 198 -8.97 -5.57 -13.86
N LYS A 199 -9.74 -6.67 -13.83
CA LYS A 199 -10.35 -7.29 -12.65
C LYS A 199 -9.41 -7.52 -11.44
N THR A 200 -8.15 -7.83 -11.67
CA THR A 200 -7.18 -8.19 -10.61
C THR A 200 -6.22 -7.05 -10.25
N SER A 201 -6.53 -5.82 -10.63
CA SER A 201 -5.66 -4.66 -10.41
C SER A 201 -6.12 -3.75 -9.27
N ALA A 202 -5.20 -2.99 -8.68
CA ALA A 202 -5.51 -1.93 -7.72
C ALA A 202 -6.43 -0.84 -8.31
N ILE A 203 -6.30 -0.56 -9.62
CA ILE A 203 -7.21 0.34 -10.35
C ILE A 203 -8.66 -0.13 -10.23
N GLN A 204 -8.92 -1.42 -10.48
CA GLN A 204 -10.25 -2.00 -10.33
C GLN A 204 -10.77 -1.89 -8.89
N SER A 205 -9.95 -2.29 -7.91
CA SER A 205 -10.34 -2.26 -6.50
C SER A 205 -10.75 -0.86 -6.05
N VAL A 206 -9.94 0.16 -6.36
CA VAL A 206 -10.24 1.57 -6.01
C VAL A 206 -11.49 2.08 -6.72
N ILE A 207 -11.63 1.84 -8.03
CA ILE A 207 -12.81 2.29 -8.79
C ILE A 207 -14.09 1.68 -8.20
N THR A 208 -14.09 0.37 -7.96
CA THR A 208 -15.26 -0.35 -7.46
C THR A 208 -15.60 0.09 -6.04
N ALA A 209 -14.62 0.18 -5.15
CA ALA A 209 -14.81 0.60 -3.77
C ALA A 209 -15.27 2.06 -3.67
N ALA A 210 -14.88 2.93 -4.61
CA ALA A 210 -15.35 4.31 -4.73
C ALA A 210 -16.77 4.42 -5.33
N GLY A 211 -17.39 3.31 -5.71
CA GLY A 211 -18.73 3.26 -6.30
C GLY A 211 -18.77 3.47 -7.82
N GLY A 212 -17.63 3.49 -8.51
CA GLY A 212 -17.55 3.61 -9.97
C GLY A 212 -17.66 2.27 -10.72
N GLU A 213 -17.74 2.36 -12.02
CA GLU A 213 -17.64 1.24 -12.95
C GLU A 213 -16.39 1.41 -13.83
N ASN A 214 -15.44 0.48 -13.67
CA ASN A 214 -14.26 0.45 -14.53
C ASN A 214 -14.67 0.02 -15.94
N ILE A 215 -14.38 0.84 -16.96
CA ILE A 215 -14.76 0.56 -18.35
C ILE A 215 -14.19 -0.75 -18.90
N ILE A 216 -13.20 -1.35 -18.22
CA ILE A 216 -12.59 -2.64 -18.59
C ILE A 216 -12.61 -3.66 -17.44
N GLY A 217 -13.46 -3.44 -16.43
CA GLY A 217 -13.50 -4.25 -15.21
C GLY A 217 -13.77 -5.74 -15.42
N ASP A 218 -14.35 -6.13 -16.53
CA ASP A 218 -14.62 -7.53 -16.88
C ASP A 218 -13.38 -8.29 -17.39
N LEU A 219 -12.30 -7.57 -17.77
CA LEU A 219 -11.10 -8.21 -18.29
C LEU A 219 -10.26 -8.80 -17.13
N ASP A 220 -10.01 -10.09 -17.20
CA ASP A 220 -9.14 -10.80 -16.23
C ASP A 220 -7.65 -10.54 -16.57
N LYS A 221 -7.22 -9.29 -16.36
CA LYS A 221 -5.86 -8.80 -16.59
C LYS A 221 -5.46 -7.86 -15.46
N TYR A 222 -4.26 -8.08 -14.92
CA TYR A 222 -3.63 -7.14 -14.01
C TYR A 222 -3.14 -5.88 -14.75
N TRP A 223 -2.56 -6.07 -15.93
CA TRP A 223 -2.00 -5.03 -16.80
C TRP A 223 -2.37 -5.28 -18.26
N ILE A 224 -2.80 -4.25 -18.95
CA ILE A 224 -3.12 -4.30 -20.39
C ILE A 224 -2.95 -2.92 -20.99
N VAL A 225 -2.41 -2.84 -22.21
CA VAL A 225 -2.41 -1.63 -23.04
C VAL A 225 -3.61 -1.72 -23.99
N LEU A 226 -4.48 -0.73 -23.93
CA LEU A 226 -5.70 -0.67 -24.74
C LEU A 226 -5.46 0.06 -26.07
N ASP A 227 -6.28 -0.27 -27.04
CA ASP A 227 -6.45 0.57 -28.22
C ASP A 227 -7.18 1.87 -27.83
N PRO A 228 -6.71 3.05 -28.28
CA PRO A 228 -7.38 4.32 -28.03
C PRO A 228 -8.87 4.33 -28.41
N GLU A 229 -9.24 3.68 -29.52
CA GLU A 229 -10.64 3.58 -29.99
C GLU A 229 -11.50 2.80 -28.95
N ALA A 230 -10.94 1.81 -28.28
CA ALA A 230 -11.65 1.07 -27.23
C ALA A 230 -12.00 1.96 -26.04
N VAL A 231 -11.10 2.85 -25.62
CA VAL A 231 -11.37 3.84 -24.56
C VAL A 231 -12.41 4.85 -25.01
N MET A 232 -12.27 5.40 -26.23
CA MET A 232 -13.23 6.35 -26.78
C MET A 232 -14.64 5.75 -26.89
N SER A 233 -14.76 4.51 -27.38
CA SER A 233 -16.07 3.86 -27.57
C SER A 233 -16.77 3.61 -26.23
N LYS A 234 -16.04 3.37 -25.14
CA LYS A 234 -16.56 3.23 -23.77
C LYS A 234 -16.90 4.57 -23.12
N ASN A 235 -16.36 5.67 -23.66
CA ASN A 235 -16.61 7.05 -23.26
C ASN A 235 -16.63 7.25 -21.74
N PRO A 236 -15.48 7.16 -21.04
CA PRO A 236 -15.42 7.38 -19.60
C PRO A 236 -15.87 8.80 -19.23
N GLN A 237 -16.53 8.90 -18.08
CA GLN A 237 -16.99 10.16 -17.49
C GLN A 237 -15.99 10.74 -16.50
N VAL A 238 -15.08 9.91 -16.01
CA VAL A 238 -13.95 10.30 -15.16
C VAL A 238 -12.72 9.52 -15.60
N ILE A 239 -11.56 10.17 -15.61
CA ILE A 239 -10.27 9.54 -15.87
C ILE A 239 -9.32 9.90 -14.74
N PHE A 240 -8.61 8.91 -14.19
CA PHE A 240 -7.45 9.20 -13.35
C PHE A 240 -6.17 8.59 -13.93
N LEU A 241 -5.06 9.32 -13.74
CA LEU A 241 -3.74 8.98 -14.21
C LEU A 241 -2.91 8.59 -12.98
N ALA A 242 -2.71 7.28 -12.76
CA ALA A 242 -1.97 6.75 -11.63
C ALA A 242 -0.47 6.88 -11.88
N CYS A 243 0.22 7.67 -11.07
CA CYS A 243 1.63 8.02 -11.25
C CYS A 243 2.47 7.48 -10.09
N TRP A 244 3.54 6.74 -10.38
CA TRP A 244 4.60 6.49 -9.39
C TRP A 244 5.53 7.69 -9.32
N SER A 245 5.79 8.16 -8.09
CA SER A 245 6.58 9.37 -7.82
C SER A 245 7.99 9.31 -8.39
N ASP A 246 8.62 8.15 -8.34
CA ASP A 246 9.97 7.88 -8.85
C ASP A 246 10.09 7.94 -10.38
N MET A 247 8.98 7.67 -11.11
CA MET A 247 9.01 7.60 -12.57
C MET A 247 8.85 8.96 -13.26
N LEU A 248 7.91 9.79 -12.79
CA LEU A 248 7.53 11.02 -13.50
C LEU A 248 7.75 12.30 -12.66
N GLY A 249 7.86 12.16 -11.35
CA GLY A 249 8.01 13.30 -10.44
C GLY A 249 6.81 14.26 -10.46
N LEU A 250 5.60 13.72 -10.63
CA LEU A 250 4.33 14.47 -10.63
C LEU A 250 3.69 14.50 -9.25
N THR A 251 3.88 13.43 -8.49
CA THR A 251 3.31 13.19 -7.16
C THR A 251 4.40 12.72 -6.19
N GLY A 252 4.12 12.68 -4.90
CA GLY A 252 5.00 12.18 -3.86
C GLY A 252 5.35 13.22 -2.80
N TYR A 253 5.97 12.76 -1.71
CA TYR A 253 6.25 13.57 -0.51
C TYR A 253 7.16 14.78 -0.75
N SER A 254 8.11 14.66 -1.66
CA SER A 254 9.12 15.70 -1.95
C SER A 254 8.72 16.66 -3.07
N ILE A 255 7.51 16.51 -3.64
CA ILE A 255 7.04 17.36 -4.73
C ILE A 255 6.39 18.62 -4.16
N GLU A 256 7.05 19.77 -4.37
CA GLU A 256 6.62 21.07 -3.83
C GLU A 256 5.84 21.93 -4.83
N SER A 257 6.05 21.74 -6.15
CA SER A 257 5.37 22.50 -7.21
C SER A 257 4.50 21.61 -8.09
N PRO A 258 3.28 22.04 -8.44
CA PRO A 258 2.41 21.34 -9.36
C PRO A 258 2.76 21.54 -10.85
N ASP A 259 3.75 22.34 -11.20
CA ASP A 259 4.03 22.74 -12.59
C ASP A 259 4.15 21.56 -13.57
N LYS A 260 4.82 20.48 -13.14
CA LYS A 260 4.91 19.27 -13.97
C LYS A 260 3.57 18.56 -14.10
N ALA A 261 2.80 18.52 -13.01
CA ALA A 261 1.46 17.92 -13.01
C ALA A 261 0.49 18.71 -13.90
N ASP A 262 0.56 20.05 -13.88
CA ASP A 262 -0.20 20.90 -14.79
C ASP A 262 0.14 20.62 -16.26
N ALA A 263 1.42 20.58 -16.60
CA ALA A 263 1.85 20.30 -17.96
C ALA A 263 1.41 18.89 -18.42
N PHE A 264 1.48 17.90 -17.54
CA PHE A 264 1.06 16.53 -17.82
C PHE A 264 -0.45 16.42 -18.03
N LEU A 265 -1.25 17.09 -17.20
CA LEU A 265 -2.71 17.15 -17.37
C LEU A 265 -3.11 17.86 -18.66
N ASN A 266 -2.44 18.96 -18.99
CA ASN A 266 -2.68 19.67 -20.24
C ASN A 266 -2.40 18.77 -21.47
N ASP A 267 -1.33 17.95 -21.44
CA ASP A 267 -1.07 16.93 -22.48
C ASP A 267 -2.21 15.89 -22.52
N ALA A 268 -2.66 15.40 -21.37
CA ALA A 268 -3.74 14.43 -21.29
C ALA A 268 -5.07 14.98 -21.85
N TYR A 269 -5.45 16.21 -21.50
CA TYR A 269 -6.67 16.87 -22.03
C TYR A 269 -6.61 17.10 -23.54
N ASN A 270 -5.43 17.31 -24.12
CA ASN A 270 -5.24 17.53 -25.56
C ASN A 270 -4.92 16.25 -26.34
N ARG A 271 -4.70 15.11 -25.65
CA ARG A 271 -4.35 13.83 -26.26
C ARG A 271 -5.49 13.30 -27.13
N THR A 272 -5.17 13.01 -28.41
CA THR A 272 -6.11 12.36 -29.35
C THR A 272 -6.66 11.08 -28.72
N GLY A 273 -7.96 10.90 -28.72
CA GLY A 273 -8.67 9.81 -28.08
C GLY A 273 -9.20 10.18 -26.70
N LEU A 274 -8.45 10.88 -25.83
CA LEU A 274 -8.99 11.33 -24.53
C LEU A 274 -9.83 12.60 -24.65
N LYS A 275 -9.39 13.58 -25.45
CA LYS A 275 -10.09 14.88 -25.61
C LYS A 275 -11.54 14.78 -26.13
N GLU A 276 -11.87 13.65 -26.74
CA GLU A 276 -13.22 13.38 -27.25
C GLU A 276 -14.16 12.79 -26.20
N THR A 277 -13.62 12.32 -25.04
CA THR A 277 -14.40 11.71 -23.96
C THR A 277 -15.18 12.73 -23.15
N ASP A 278 -16.24 12.30 -22.48
CA ASP A 278 -17.00 13.12 -21.53
C ASP A 278 -16.08 13.60 -20.39
N ALA A 279 -15.19 12.74 -19.91
CA ALA A 279 -14.22 13.10 -18.87
C ALA A 279 -13.37 14.31 -19.24
N ALA A 280 -12.89 14.40 -20.46
CA ALA A 280 -12.09 15.55 -20.92
C ALA A 280 -12.93 16.81 -21.12
N LYS A 281 -14.13 16.69 -21.72
CA LYS A 281 -15.05 17.81 -21.94
C LYS A 281 -15.54 18.44 -20.64
N ASP A 282 -15.78 17.61 -19.62
CA ASP A 282 -16.28 18.02 -18.31
C ASP A 282 -15.15 18.35 -17.30
N GLN A 283 -13.88 18.40 -17.76
CA GLN A 283 -12.69 18.69 -16.93
C GLN A 283 -12.51 17.70 -15.76
N ARG A 284 -12.78 16.40 -16.00
CA ARG A 284 -12.76 15.34 -14.99
C ARG A 284 -11.61 14.35 -15.20
N ILE A 285 -10.42 14.87 -15.55
CA ILE A 285 -9.17 14.12 -15.58
C ILE A 285 -8.30 14.60 -14.41
N PHE A 286 -7.73 13.68 -13.64
CA PHE A 286 -6.85 14.01 -12.52
C PHE A 286 -5.70 13.01 -12.39
N ILE A 287 -4.64 13.39 -11.66
CA ILE A 287 -3.50 12.55 -11.34
C ILE A 287 -3.67 12.05 -9.89
N ILE A 288 -3.25 10.81 -9.63
CA ILE A 288 -3.20 10.23 -8.29
C ILE A 288 -1.86 9.49 -8.09
N ASP A 289 -1.29 9.60 -6.89
CA ASP A 289 -0.08 8.85 -6.56
C ASP A 289 -0.37 7.36 -6.46
N ALA A 290 0.30 6.57 -7.31
CA ALA A 290 0.08 5.14 -7.39
C ALA A 290 0.79 4.36 -6.27
N GLY A 291 2.01 4.75 -5.93
CA GLY A 291 2.82 4.02 -4.95
C GLY A 291 2.32 4.16 -3.54
N GLY A 292 1.94 5.39 -3.16
CA GLY A 292 1.56 5.69 -1.78
C GLY A 292 0.05 5.75 -1.52
N VAL A 293 -0.78 5.90 -2.56
CA VAL A 293 -2.22 6.10 -2.40
C VAL A 293 -3.06 4.97 -2.97
N LEU A 294 -2.71 4.42 -4.15
CA LEU A 294 -3.45 3.29 -4.74
C LEU A 294 -3.20 1.96 -4.04
N SER A 295 -2.13 1.83 -3.28
CA SER A 295 -1.80 0.60 -2.57
C SER A 295 -1.43 0.86 -1.11
N SER A 296 -1.24 -0.21 -0.32
CA SER A 296 -0.82 -0.12 1.08
C SER A 296 -1.82 0.61 2.00
N CYS A 297 -1.30 1.23 3.06
CA CYS A 297 -2.10 1.86 4.13
C CYS A 297 -3.03 2.97 3.64
N ARG A 298 -2.64 3.71 2.60
CA ARG A 298 -3.41 4.88 2.12
C ARG A 298 -4.38 4.58 0.98
N SER A 299 -4.54 3.31 0.58
CA SER A 299 -5.45 2.93 -0.51
C SER A 299 -6.91 3.35 -0.28
N PHE A 300 -7.36 3.37 0.97
CA PHE A 300 -8.70 3.87 1.31
C PHE A 300 -8.83 5.40 1.13
N ILE A 301 -7.74 6.16 1.26
CA ILE A 301 -7.70 7.61 1.01
C ILE A 301 -7.85 7.86 -0.50
N ALA A 302 -7.16 7.08 -1.34
CA ALA A 302 -7.37 7.11 -2.79
C ALA A 302 -8.81 6.78 -3.17
N THR A 303 -9.39 5.77 -2.51
CA THR A 303 -10.80 5.40 -2.70
C THR A 303 -11.72 6.55 -2.34
N LEU A 304 -11.45 7.27 -1.23
CA LEU A 304 -12.21 8.43 -0.80
C LEU A 304 -12.08 9.62 -1.77
N ASP A 305 -10.87 9.89 -2.27
CA ASP A 305 -10.62 10.93 -3.27
C ASP A 305 -11.36 10.62 -4.58
N CYS A 306 -11.29 9.39 -5.04
CA CYS A 306 -12.06 8.93 -6.20
C CYS A 306 -13.57 9.06 -5.96
N ALA A 307 -14.09 8.62 -4.81
CA ALA A 307 -15.52 8.70 -4.49
C ALA A 307 -16.03 10.16 -4.50
N LYS A 308 -15.26 11.08 -3.93
CA LYS A 308 -15.57 12.52 -3.98
C LYS A 308 -15.60 13.04 -5.41
N ARG A 309 -14.64 12.64 -6.25
CA ARG A 309 -14.59 13.06 -7.65
C ARG A 309 -15.69 12.42 -8.51
N PHE A 310 -16.09 11.20 -8.18
CA PHE A 310 -17.18 10.50 -8.87
C PHE A 310 -18.52 11.13 -8.52
N TYR A 311 -18.74 11.47 -7.25
CA TYR A 311 -20.02 11.91 -6.68
C TYR A 311 -19.84 13.13 -5.77
N PRO A 312 -19.45 14.31 -6.30
CA PRO A 312 -19.09 15.47 -5.47
C PRO A 312 -20.18 15.90 -4.49
N GLU A 313 -21.46 15.82 -4.88
CA GLU A 313 -22.57 16.20 -4.01
C GLU A 313 -22.72 15.29 -2.79
N GLN A 314 -22.44 13.98 -2.95
CA GLN A 314 -22.51 13.01 -1.88
C GLN A 314 -21.35 13.15 -0.87
N PHE A 315 -20.25 13.79 -1.28
CA PHE A 315 -19.02 13.92 -0.49
C PHE A 315 -18.60 15.39 -0.24
N LYS A 316 -19.52 16.34 -0.37
CA LYS A 316 -19.22 17.76 -0.14
C LYS A 316 -18.69 18.10 1.25
N ASP A 317 -19.03 17.26 2.25
CA ASP A 317 -18.62 17.36 3.65
C ASP A 317 -17.28 16.66 3.96
N VAL A 318 -16.64 16.06 2.96
CA VAL A 318 -15.41 15.27 3.13
C VAL A 318 -14.26 15.92 2.39
N ASN A 319 -13.10 15.99 3.03
CA ASN A 319 -11.86 16.42 2.40
C ASN A 319 -10.81 15.28 2.46
N PRO A 320 -10.53 14.58 1.35
CA PRO A 320 -9.55 13.49 1.32
C PRO A 320 -8.13 13.92 1.69
N GLU A 321 -7.77 15.18 1.42
CA GLU A 321 -6.46 15.71 1.80
C GLU A 321 -6.30 15.85 3.31
N GLU A 322 -7.37 16.24 4.03
CA GLU A 322 -7.34 16.29 5.50
C GLU A 322 -7.18 14.88 6.09
N VAL A 323 -7.81 13.87 5.50
CA VAL A 323 -7.64 12.47 5.93
C VAL A 323 -6.20 12.00 5.69
N ASN A 324 -5.61 12.40 4.56
CA ASN A 324 -4.20 12.10 4.27
C ASN A 324 -3.26 12.85 5.25
N ARG A 325 -3.59 14.09 5.59
CA ARG A 325 -2.87 14.87 6.62
C ARG A 325 -2.92 14.19 7.98
N GLU A 326 -4.11 13.73 8.39
CA GLU A 326 -4.30 12.94 9.61
C GLU A 326 -3.44 11.68 9.61
N TYR A 327 -3.39 10.96 8.48
CA TYR A 327 -2.55 9.79 8.32
C TYR A 327 -1.07 10.09 8.60
N PHE A 328 -0.51 11.10 7.95
CA PHE A 328 0.90 11.47 8.13
C PHE A 328 1.21 11.90 9.57
N GLN A 329 0.32 12.68 10.19
CA GLN A 329 0.54 13.23 11.53
C GLN A 329 0.33 12.19 12.64
N ASN A 330 -0.77 11.43 12.59
CA ASN A 330 -1.20 10.56 13.70
C ASN A 330 -0.67 9.13 13.59
N TRP A 331 -0.47 8.64 12.35
CA TRP A 331 -0.04 7.26 12.14
C TRP A 331 1.44 7.10 11.84
N ILE A 332 2.03 8.05 11.13
CA ILE A 332 3.45 8.04 10.79
C ILE A 332 4.28 8.96 11.70
N GLY A 333 3.69 10.05 12.19
CA GLY A 333 4.37 11.01 13.05
C GLY A 333 5.25 12.01 12.30
N VAL A 334 4.94 12.31 11.03
CA VAL A 334 5.66 13.30 10.21
C VAL A 334 4.71 14.39 9.70
N PRO A 335 5.23 15.59 9.37
CA PRO A 335 4.44 16.62 8.71
C PRO A 335 3.87 16.15 7.37
N TYR A 336 2.63 16.48 7.07
CA TYR A 336 2.06 16.28 5.74
C TYR A 336 2.73 17.22 4.73
N LYS A 337 3.23 16.67 3.64
CA LYS A 337 3.88 17.40 2.54
C LYS A 337 3.62 16.72 1.20
N GLY A 338 3.94 17.46 0.13
CA GLY A 338 3.94 16.93 -1.21
C GLY A 338 2.58 16.96 -1.90
N ILE A 339 2.53 16.36 -3.06
CA ILE A 339 1.34 16.27 -3.91
C ILE A 339 0.99 14.79 -4.08
N TRP A 340 -0.20 14.40 -3.63
CA TRP A 340 -0.65 13.01 -3.65
C TRP A 340 -1.81 12.77 -4.61
N SER A 341 -2.55 13.84 -4.93
CA SER A 341 -3.60 13.87 -5.94
C SER A 341 -3.66 15.28 -6.55
N TYR A 342 -3.85 15.40 -7.88
CA TYR A 342 -3.83 16.70 -8.54
C TYR A 342 -4.79 16.76 -9.74
N PRO A 343 -5.56 17.89 -9.93
CA PRO A 343 -5.75 18.94 -8.94
C PRO A 343 -6.40 18.42 -7.67
N GLN A 344 -6.33 19.16 -6.59
CA GLN A 344 -7.01 18.76 -5.34
C GLN A 344 -8.52 18.62 -5.55
N ALA A 345 -9.13 17.62 -4.91
CA ALA A 345 -10.58 17.44 -4.93
C ALA A 345 -11.25 18.53 -4.11
N ILE A 346 -11.95 19.44 -4.76
CA ILE A 346 -12.65 20.58 -4.14
C ILE A 346 -14.01 20.13 -3.58
#